data_b72df4a83cb72f01cb02fda94a830db3
#
_entry.id   b72df4a83cb72f01cb02fda94a830db3
#
_cell.length_a   1.000
_cell.length_b   1.000
_cell.length_c   1.000
_cell.angle_alpha   90.00
_cell.angle_beta   90.00
_cell.angle_gamma   90.00
#
_symmetry.space_group_name_H-M   'P 1'
#
loop_
_entity.id
_entity.type
_entity.pdbx_description
1 polymer ?
#
loop_
_entity_poly.entity_id
_entity_poly.type
_entity_poly.pdbx_seq_one_letter_code
_entity_poly.pdbx_strand_id
1 'polypeptide(L)'
;MATYTAIYEITPNAKFFSEESFLNEIKPAVNIISTLSESFGGCKPKIEIISKAPYKARVTISIPAGQQKILAIYHLFDIIGDYIAYYMGDTYVEEHHSCK
;
A
#
# COMPACT_ATOMS: atom_id res chain seq x y z
N MET A 1 -14.06 -3.94 -17.95
CA MET A 1 -13.06 -4.84 -17.34
C MET A 1 -12.97 -4.54 -15.86
N ALA A 2 -13.01 -5.57 -15.02
CA ALA A 2 -12.95 -5.37 -13.57
C ALA A 2 -11.55 -4.97 -13.12
N THR A 3 -11.47 -4.16 -12.08
CA THR A 3 -10.23 -3.77 -11.45
C THR A 3 -10.34 -4.07 -9.96
N TYR A 4 -9.33 -4.74 -9.41
CA TYR A 4 -9.26 -5.02 -7.99
C TYR A 4 -8.40 -3.94 -7.32
N THR A 5 -8.93 -3.36 -6.25
CA THR A 5 -8.28 -2.27 -5.54
C THR A 5 -8.08 -2.65 -4.08
N ALA A 6 -6.86 -2.43 -3.59
CA ALA A 6 -6.55 -2.56 -2.16
C ALA A 6 -6.08 -1.21 -1.65
N ILE A 7 -6.54 -0.85 -0.46
CA ILE A 7 -6.19 0.41 0.18
C ILE A 7 -5.55 0.09 1.53
N TYR A 8 -4.36 0.62 1.76
CA TYR A 8 -3.63 0.44 3.01
C TYR A 8 -3.45 1.81 3.66
N GLU A 9 -3.81 1.92 4.93
CA GLU A 9 -3.55 3.13 5.71
C GLU A 9 -2.40 2.86 6.66
N ILE A 10 -1.36 3.68 6.57
CA ILE A 10 -0.13 3.51 7.32
C ILE A 10 -0.02 4.62 8.35
N THR A 11 0.03 4.24 9.64
CA THR A 11 0.18 5.17 10.75
C THR A 11 1.39 4.73 11.58
N PRO A 12 2.60 5.21 11.27
CA PRO A 12 3.77 4.83 12.04
C PRO A 12 3.73 5.41 13.44
N ASN A 13 4.28 4.66 14.40
CA ASN A 13 4.35 5.13 15.80
C ASN A 13 5.40 6.20 16.02
N ALA A 14 6.38 6.32 15.14
CA ALA A 14 7.41 7.33 15.26
C ALA A 14 6.87 8.72 14.96
N LYS A 15 7.42 9.72 15.62
CA LYS A 15 7.10 11.11 15.34
C LYS A 15 7.96 11.62 14.21
N PHE A 16 7.32 12.33 13.28
CA PHE A 16 8.01 12.96 12.16
C PHE A 16 7.83 14.46 12.24
N PHE A 17 8.91 15.19 11.97
CA PHE A 17 8.90 16.65 12.05
C PHE A 17 8.52 17.32 10.73
N SER A 18 8.49 16.55 9.64
CA SER A 18 8.14 17.07 8.34
C SER A 18 7.53 15.98 7.47
N GLU A 19 6.76 16.40 6.48
CA GLU A 19 6.20 15.51 5.48
C GLU A 19 7.31 14.77 4.72
N GLU A 20 8.39 15.45 4.42
CA GLU A 20 9.53 14.86 3.73
C GLU A 20 10.15 13.71 4.52
N SER A 21 10.36 13.89 5.82
CA SER A 21 10.88 12.84 6.70
C SER A 21 9.97 11.62 6.71
N PHE A 22 8.67 11.84 6.79
CA PHE A 22 7.68 10.78 6.78
C PHE A 22 7.72 10.01 5.45
N LEU A 23 7.69 10.73 4.33
CA LEU A 23 7.72 10.11 3.01
C LEU A 23 9.03 9.33 2.77
N ASN A 24 10.15 9.85 3.23
CA ASN A 24 11.43 9.16 3.12
C ASN A 24 11.45 7.85 3.93
N GLU A 25 10.76 7.82 5.06
CA GLU A 25 10.68 6.61 5.88
C GLU A 25 9.88 5.51 5.19
N ILE A 26 8.78 5.85 4.53
CA ILE A 26 7.93 4.85 3.86
C ILE A 26 8.38 4.51 2.43
N LYS A 27 9.28 5.31 1.85
CA LYS A 27 9.69 5.16 0.45
C LYS A 27 10.22 3.77 0.08
N PRO A 28 11.09 3.12 0.86
CA PRO A 28 11.57 1.78 0.51
C PRO A 28 10.43 0.76 0.44
N ALA A 29 9.49 0.82 1.36
CA ALA A 29 8.33 -0.07 1.34
C ALA A 29 7.45 0.19 0.12
N VAL A 30 7.23 1.46 -0.21
CA VAL A 30 6.43 1.84 -1.38
C VAL A 30 7.09 1.35 -2.67
N ASN A 31 8.42 1.41 -2.77
CA ASN A 31 9.12 0.92 -3.96
C ASN A 31 8.92 -0.58 -4.17
N ILE A 32 8.96 -1.38 -3.10
CA ILE A 32 8.71 -2.81 -3.19
C ILE A 32 7.25 -3.11 -3.55
N ILE A 33 6.33 -2.38 -2.95
CA ILE A 33 4.90 -2.49 -3.28
C ILE A 33 4.68 -2.18 -4.77
N SER A 34 5.32 -1.15 -5.27
CA SER A 34 5.25 -0.77 -6.69
C SER A 34 5.71 -1.90 -7.59
N THR A 35 6.86 -2.50 -7.27
CA THR A 35 7.41 -3.62 -8.04
C THR A 35 6.45 -4.82 -8.06
N LEU A 36 5.89 -5.17 -6.90
CA LEU A 36 4.94 -6.28 -6.79
C LEU A 36 3.65 -5.99 -7.57
N SER A 37 3.13 -4.77 -7.46
CA SER A 37 1.92 -4.37 -8.18
C SER A 37 2.13 -4.42 -9.69
N GLU A 38 3.25 -3.88 -10.17
CA GLU A 38 3.56 -3.85 -11.59
C GLU A 38 3.77 -5.25 -12.17
N SER A 39 4.31 -6.19 -11.38
CA SER A 39 4.49 -7.56 -11.81
C SER A 39 3.15 -8.27 -12.09
N PHE A 40 2.05 -7.76 -11.51
CA PHE A 40 0.71 -8.27 -11.75
C PHE A 40 -0.07 -7.41 -12.76
N GLY A 41 0.62 -6.52 -13.46
CA GLY A 41 -0.01 -5.65 -14.45
C GLY A 41 -0.67 -4.41 -13.88
N GLY A 42 -0.44 -4.12 -12.60
CA GLY A 42 -0.99 -2.92 -11.96
C GLY A 42 -0.18 -1.67 -12.28
N CYS A 43 -0.74 -0.54 -11.95
CA CYS A 43 -0.06 0.75 -12.03
C CYS A 43 0.74 1.03 -10.77
N LYS A 44 1.52 2.10 -10.79
CA LYS A 44 2.21 2.56 -9.59
C LYS A 44 1.21 2.86 -8.48
N PRO A 45 1.51 2.52 -7.22
CA PRO A 45 0.63 2.87 -6.11
C PRO A 45 0.41 4.37 -6.01
N LYS A 46 -0.80 4.76 -5.68
CA LYS A 46 -1.13 6.14 -5.37
C LYS A 46 -0.92 6.34 -3.87
N ILE A 47 -0.18 7.38 -3.50
CA ILE A 47 0.13 7.70 -2.11
C ILE A 47 -0.44 9.05 -1.78
N GLU A 48 -1.20 9.12 -0.69
CA GLU A 48 -1.80 10.36 -0.21
C GLU A 48 -1.51 10.50 1.29
N ILE A 49 -1.10 11.70 1.71
CA ILE A 49 -1.00 12.02 3.14
C ILE A 49 -2.38 12.48 3.58
N ILE A 50 -3.00 11.71 4.48
CA ILE A 50 -4.35 11.98 4.95
C ILE A 50 -4.40 12.62 6.32
N SER A 51 -3.26 12.66 7.03
CA SER A 51 -3.14 13.34 8.32
C SER A 51 -1.70 13.74 8.54
N LYS A 52 -1.46 14.80 9.29
CA LYS A 52 -0.11 15.29 9.60
C LYS A 52 0.17 15.31 11.11
N ALA A 53 -0.82 15.03 11.94
CA ALA A 53 -0.64 15.04 13.39
C ALA A 53 -1.54 14.00 14.06
N PRO A 54 -1.15 12.72 14.10
CA PRO A 54 0.10 12.13 13.57
C PRO A 54 0.08 11.99 12.05
N TYR A 55 1.25 11.81 11.47
CA TYR A 55 1.33 11.56 10.03
C TYR A 55 0.69 10.22 9.70
N LYS A 56 -0.14 10.23 8.67
CA LYS A 56 -0.84 9.05 8.19
C LYS A 56 -0.92 9.11 6.67
N ALA A 57 -0.61 8.01 6.01
CA ALA A 57 -0.65 7.91 4.57
C ALA A 57 -1.61 6.82 4.12
N ARG A 58 -2.21 7.04 2.96
CA ARG A 58 -3.04 6.04 2.29
C ARG A 58 -2.32 5.61 1.02
N VAL A 59 -2.10 4.30 0.88
CA VAL A 59 -1.50 3.70 -0.31
C VAL A 59 -2.58 2.90 -1.02
N THR A 60 -2.87 3.27 -2.27
CA THR A 60 -3.89 2.62 -3.08
C THR A 60 -3.23 1.85 -4.21
N ILE A 61 -3.57 0.57 -4.35
CA ILE A 61 -3.07 -0.32 -5.39
C ILE A 61 -4.25 -0.78 -6.23
N SER A 62 -4.12 -0.70 -7.55
CA SER A 62 -5.17 -1.17 -8.47
C SER A 62 -4.56 -2.13 -9.47
N ILE A 63 -5.17 -3.31 -9.61
CA ILE A 63 -4.72 -4.36 -10.51
C ILE A 63 -5.87 -4.74 -11.42
N PRO A 64 -5.71 -4.63 -12.76
CA PRO A 64 -6.77 -5.04 -13.68
C PRO A 64 -6.99 -6.55 -13.60
N ALA A 65 -8.23 -6.96 -13.72
CA ALA A 65 -8.63 -8.36 -13.59
C ALA A 65 -8.21 -9.25 -14.75
N GLY A 66 -7.75 -8.71 -15.84
CA GLY A 66 -7.23 -9.38 -17.03
C GLY A 66 -7.18 -10.91 -17.00
N GLN A 67 -5.98 -11.46 -17.18
CA GLN A 67 -5.72 -12.90 -17.14
C GLN A 67 -5.37 -13.42 -15.75
N GLN A 68 -5.24 -12.53 -14.76
CA GLN A 68 -4.91 -12.93 -13.42
C GLN A 68 -6.10 -13.57 -12.71
N LYS A 69 -5.84 -14.61 -11.94
CA LYS A 69 -6.88 -15.23 -11.13
C LYS A 69 -7.15 -14.38 -9.90
N ILE A 70 -8.42 -14.26 -9.53
CA ILE A 70 -8.86 -13.48 -8.36
C ILE A 70 -8.07 -13.86 -7.10
N LEU A 71 -7.91 -15.17 -6.86
CA LEU A 71 -7.20 -15.64 -5.66
C LEU A 71 -5.75 -15.20 -5.64
N ALA A 72 -5.10 -15.16 -6.81
CA ALA A 72 -3.71 -14.69 -6.91
C ALA A 72 -3.62 -13.20 -6.58
N ILE A 73 -4.56 -12.41 -7.03
CA ILE A 73 -4.60 -10.97 -6.74
C ILE A 73 -4.83 -10.72 -5.25
N TYR A 74 -5.78 -11.41 -4.63
CA TYR A 74 -6.02 -11.26 -3.19
C TYR A 74 -4.84 -11.74 -2.37
N HIS A 75 -4.17 -12.81 -2.80
CA HIS A 75 -2.96 -13.28 -2.15
C HIS A 75 -1.86 -12.23 -2.20
N LEU A 76 -1.70 -11.56 -3.36
CA LEU A 76 -0.77 -10.44 -3.48
C LEU A 76 -1.10 -9.32 -2.51
N PHE A 77 -2.37 -8.96 -2.39
CA PHE A 77 -2.80 -7.91 -1.46
C PHE A 77 -2.46 -8.26 -0.02
N ASP A 78 -2.66 -9.52 0.37
CA ASP A 78 -2.31 -10.00 1.72
C ASP A 78 -0.81 -9.95 1.96
N ILE A 79 -0.01 -10.35 0.97
CA ILE A 79 1.46 -10.29 1.06
C ILE A 79 1.93 -8.84 1.23
N ILE A 80 1.35 -7.92 0.48
CA ILE A 80 1.70 -6.50 0.59
C ILE A 80 1.34 -5.96 1.97
N GLY A 81 0.16 -6.29 2.49
CA GLY A 81 -0.25 -5.89 3.83
C GLY A 81 0.69 -6.40 4.91
N ASP A 82 1.05 -7.69 4.84
CA ASP A 82 1.99 -8.30 5.77
C ASP A 82 3.37 -7.65 5.66
N TYR A 83 3.82 -7.37 4.45
CA TYR A 83 5.10 -6.72 4.22
C TYR A 83 5.15 -5.34 4.85
N ILE A 84 4.10 -4.53 4.66
CA ILE A 84 4.02 -3.20 5.24
C ILE A 84 4.09 -3.28 6.76
N ALA A 85 3.31 -4.17 7.37
CA ALA A 85 3.29 -4.35 8.81
C ALA A 85 4.66 -4.78 9.36
N TYR A 86 5.31 -5.72 8.68
CA TYR A 86 6.62 -6.21 9.09
C TYR A 86 7.70 -5.13 8.96
N TYR A 87 7.73 -4.42 7.82
CA TYR A 87 8.76 -3.43 7.54
C TYR A 87 8.67 -2.21 8.45
N MET A 88 7.46 -1.78 8.74
CA MET A 88 7.21 -0.60 9.57
C MET A 88 7.22 -0.89 11.08
N GLY A 89 7.37 -2.16 11.47
CA GLY A 89 7.34 -2.55 12.88
C GLY A 89 5.97 -2.34 13.50
N ASP A 90 5.87 -1.43 14.45
CA ASP A 90 4.61 -1.15 15.16
C ASP A 90 3.64 -0.27 14.37
N THR A 91 3.74 -0.25 13.06
CA THR A 91 2.85 0.52 12.22
C THR A 91 1.46 -0.11 12.14
N TYR A 92 0.43 0.69 12.32
CA TYR A 92 -0.94 0.26 12.06
C TYR A 92 -1.19 0.20 10.57
N VAL A 93 -1.73 -0.92 10.10
CA VAL A 93 -2.08 -1.13 8.68
C VAL A 93 -3.53 -1.54 8.61
N GLU A 94 -4.31 -0.84 7.80
CA GLU A 94 -5.69 -1.18 7.52
C GLU A 94 -5.82 -1.50 6.03
N GLU A 95 -6.47 -2.63 5.73
CA GLU A 95 -6.64 -3.12 4.37
C GLU A 95 -8.11 -3.08 3.96
N HIS A 96 -8.36 -2.60 2.76
CA HIS A 96 -9.68 -2.61 2.15
C HIS A 96 -9.57 -3.20 0.75
N HIS A 97 -10.32 -4.25 0.47
CA HIS A 97 -10.30 -4.89 -0.84
C HIS A 97 -11.64 -4.64 -1.53
N SER A 98 -11.61 -4.28 -2.81
CA SER A 98 -12.81 -4.07 -3.59
C SER A 98 -12.63 -4.55 -5.02
N CYS A 99 -13.73 -4.88 -5.65
CA CYS A 99 -13.79 -5.27 -7.07
C CYS A 99 -14.67 -4.26 -7.80
N LYS A 100 -14.13 -3.65 -8.82
CA LYS A 100 -14.85 -2.66 -9.62
C LYS A 100 -14.96 -3.10 -11.06
#